data_ef0d4d8e9dcb339526a5280b1a99b907
#
_entry.id   ef0d4d8e9dcb339526a5280b1a99b907
#
_cell.length_a   1.000
_cell.length_b   1.000
_cell.length_c   1.000
_cell.angle_alpha   90.00
_cell.angle_beta   90.00
_cell.angle_gamma   90.00
#
_symmetry.space_group_name_H-M   'P 1'
#
loop_
_entity.id
_entity.type
_entity.pdbx_description
1 polymer ?
#
loop_
_entity_poly.entity_id
_entity_poly.type
_entity_poly.pdbx_seq_one_letter_code
_entity_poly.pdbx_strand_id
1 'polypeptide(L)'
;EYPFTYDEALEIMTSHLRDFKKEELDHLNEISAADWIYIDGEVHFQRRFYENLIKTRPDYAKRVITENPEDEKQNHITQNLLNDIIHYMKEHGGRTVHTRIRSTIKAKKEFEEVGRKVRVHLPIPKVYEQVSNVEIHASNPEITYVAPFDAPQRTVYFETELKENQEFMVDYSF
;
A
#
# COMPACT_ATOMS: atom_id res chain seq x y z
N GLU A 1 -7.17 -11.56 -6.24
CA GLU A 1 -6.95 -10.14 -6.57
C GLU A 1 -8.14 -9.51 -7.30
N TYR A 2 -9.03 -10.31 -7.91
CA TYR A 2 -10.24 -9.88 -8.62
C TYR A 2 -11.49 -10.56 -8.01
N PRO A 3 -11.91 -10.14 -6.80
CA PRO A 3 -12.95 -10.84 -6.07
C PRO A 3 -14.37 -10.47 -6.47
N PHE A 4 -14.59 -9.34 -7.15
CA PHE A 4 -15.93 -8.80 -7.38
C PHE A 4 -16.43 -9.13 -8.78
N THR A 5 -17.62 -9.73 -8.85
CA THR A 5 -18.38 -9.89 -10.10
C THR A 5 -18.84 -8.53 -10.62
N TYR A 6 -19.38 -8.50 -11.84
CA TYR A 6 -19.92 -7.27 -12.43
C TYR A 6 -21.03 -6.65 -11.58
N ASP A 7 -21.96 -7.47 -11.08
CA ASP A 7 -23.09 -7.00 -10.27
C ASP A 7 -22.63 -6.48 -8.91
N GLU A 8 -21.69 -7.15 -8.25
CA GLU A 8 -21.08 -6.67 -6.99
C GLU A 8 -20.32 -5.37 -7.19
N ALA A 9 -19.59 -5.22 -8.28
CA ALA A 9 -18.90 -3.98 -8.60
C ALA A 9 -19.88 -2.84 -8.86
N LEU A 10 -20.98 -3.10 -9.58
CA LEU A 10 -22.05 -2.12 -9.80
C LEU A 10 -22.73 -1.71 -8.48
N GLU A 11 -22.98 -2.64 -7.58
CA GLU A 11 -23.53 -2.36 -6.25
C GLU A 11 -22.56 -1.48 -5.42
N ILE A 12 -21.27 -1.79 -5.42
CA ILE A 12 -20.24 -0.96 -4.77
C ILE A 12 -20.27 0.46 -5.33
N MET A 13 -20.26 0.61 -6.65
CA MET A 13 -20.23 1.93 -7.29
C MET A 13 -21.50 2.74 -7.01
N THR A 14 -22.67 2.13 -7.09
CA THR A 14 -23.95 2.80 -6.86
C THR A 14 -24.19 3.15 -5.40
N SER A 15 -23.65 2.37 -4.45
CA SER A 15 -23.75 2.65 -3.01
C SER A 15 -22.79 3.76 -2.55
N HIS A 16 -21.67 3.96 -3.24
CA HIS A 16 -20.63 4.91 -2.83
C HIS A 16 -20.58 6.19 -3.67
N LEU A 17 -21.18 6.21 -4.87
CA LEU A 17 -21.15 7.36 -5.76
C LEU A 17 -22.56 7.86 -6.08
N ARG A 18 -22.77 9.19 -5.95
CA ARG A 18 -24.03 9.84 -6.33
C ARG A 18 -24.29 9.68 -7.82
N ASP A 19 -25.53 9.34 -8.17
CA ASP A 19 -26.02 9.27 -9.54
C ASP A 19 -25.20 8.37 -10.48
N PHE A 20 -24.51 7.34 -9.94
CA PHE A 20 -23.74 6.40 -10.74
C PHE A 20 -24.66 5.47 -11.55
N LYS A 21 -24.34 5.26 -12.81
CA LYS A 21 -25.13 4.44 -13.74
C LYS A 21 -24.31 3.25 -14.26
N LYS A 22 -25.01 2.19 -14.66
CA LYS A 22 -24.43 0.96 -15.20
C LYS A 22 -23.53 1.25 -16.42
N GLU A 23 -23.97 2.11 -17.32
CA GLU A 23 -23.24 2.46 -18.54
C GLU A 23 -21.90 3.15 -18.24
N GLU A 24 -21.79 3.80 -17.09
CA GLU A 24 -20.52 4.38 -16.65
C GLU A 24 -19.50 3.31 -16.28
N LEU A 25 -19.93 2.17 -15.71
CA LEU A 25 -19.02 1.08 -15.35
C LEU A 25 -18.37 0.47 -16.59
N ASP A 26 -19.15 0.27 -17.66
CA ASP A 26 -18.64 -0.22 -18.94
C ASP A 26 -17.65 0.77 -19.55
N HIS A 27 -17.99 2.06 -19.55
CA HIS A 27 -17.11 3.11 -20.06
C HIS A 27 -15.80 3.22 -19.25
N LEU A 28 -15.84 3.06 -17.94
CA LEU A 28 -14.63 3.08 -17.11
C LEU A 28 -13.64 1.98 -17.49
N ASN A 29 -14.10 0.82 -17.90
CA ASN A 29 -13.23 -0.22 -18.42
C ASN A 29 -12.66 0.15 -19.80
N GLU A 30 -13.48 0.67 -20.72
CA GLU A 30 -13.02 1.08 -22.06
C GLU A 30 -11.86 2.09 -21.99
N ILE A 31 -11.90 3.02 -21.02
CA ILE A 31 -10.85 4.02 -20.79
C ILE A 31 -9.76 3.55 -19.82
N SER A 32 -9.75 2.27 -19.44
CA SER A 32 -8.81 1.67 -18.48
C SER A 32 -8.75 2.36 -17.11
N ALA A 33 -9.88 2.93 -16.68
CA ALA A 33 -10.01 3.55 -15.37
C ALA A 33 -10.55 2.59 -14.29
N ALA A 34 -11.20 1.49 -14.70
CA ALA A 34 -11.55 0.35 -13.85
C ALA A 34 -10.94 -0.92 -14.44
N ASP A 35 -10.22 -1.67 -13.63
CA ASP A 35 -9.51 -2.86 -14.06
C ASP A 35 -10.32 -4.12 -13.78
N TRP A 36 -10.55 -4.93 -14.81
CA TRP A 36 -11.24 -6.21 -14.72
C TRP A 36 -10.56 -7.29 -15.58
N ILE A 37 -10.87 -8.56 -15.28
CA ILE A 37 -10.50 -9.73 -16.07
C ILE A 37 -11.69 -10.66 -16.25
N TYR A 38 -11.57 -11.61 -17.16
CA TYR A 38 -12.53 -12.71 -17.27
C TYR A 38 -12.06 -13.92 -16.49
N ILE A 39 -12.89 -14.44 -15.59
CA ILE A 39 -12.70 -15.69 -14.86
C ILE A 39 -13.89 -16.60 -15.17
N ASP A 40 -13.64 -17.77 -15.73
CA ASP A 40 -14.68 -18.73 -16.13
C ASP A 40 -15.80 -18.14 -17.03
N GLY A 41 -15.45 -17.13 -17.84
CA GLY A 41 -16.39 -16.45 -18.75
C GLY A 41 -17.18 -15.29 -18.12
N GLU A 42 -16.99 -15.00 -16.84
CA GLU A 42 -17.60 -13.87 -16.12
C GLU A 42 -16.58 -12.75 -15.87
N VAL A 43 -17.07 -11.53 -15.85
CA VAL A 43 -16.25 -10.34 -15.54
C VAL A 43 -15.99 -10.24 -14.04
N HIS A 44 -14.72 -10.06 -13.68
CA HIS A 44 -14.30 -9.85 -12.30
C HIS A 44 -13.44 -8.60 -12.15
N PHE A 45 -13.80 -7.74 -11.20
CA PHE A 45 -13.12 -6.48 -10.92
C PHE A 45 -11.99 -6.65 -9.89
N GLN A 46 -10.93 -5.88 -10.09
CA GLN A 46 -9.79 -5.78 -9.18
C GLN A 46 -10.25 -5.29 -7.80
N ARG A 47 -9.72 -5.88 -6.72
CA ARG A 47 -10.13 -5.62 -5.32
C ARG A 47 -10.21 -4.14 -4.95
N ARG A 48 -9.33 -3.32 -5.49
CA ARG A 48 -9.22 -1.89 -5.18
C ARG A 48 -9.66 -1.00 -6.32
N PHE A 49 -10.51 -1.49 -7.22
CA PHE A 49 -10.94 -0.75 -8.41
C PHE A 49 -11.62 0.58 -8.04
N TYR A 50 -12.46 0.58 -7.02
CA TYR A 50 -13.16 1.76 -6.53
C TYR A 50 -12.17 2.79 -5.92
N GLU A 51 -11.32 2.37 -4.98
CA GLU A 51 -10.34 3.26 -4.35
C GLU A 51 -9.33 3.81 -5.37
N ASN A 52 -8.95 3.01 -6.36
CA ASN A 52 -8.08 3.48 -7.44
C ASN A 52 -8.77 4.52 -8.31
N LEU A 53 -10.06 4.30 -8.64
CA LEU A 53 -10.85 5.24 -9.41
C LEU A 53 -10.93 6.61 -8.73
N ILE A 54 -11.35 6.66 -7.48
CA ILE A 54 -11.52 7.95 -6.77
C ILE A 54 -10.20 8.68 -6.54
N LYS A 55 -9.06 7.99 -6.50
CA LYS A 55 -7.73 8.59 -6.41
C LYS A 55 -7.25 9.18 -7.73
N THR A 56 -7.60 8.55 -8.85
CA THR A 56 -7.09 8.93 -10.18
C THR A 56 -8.05 9.80 -10.97
N ARG A 57 -9.34 9.82 -10.59
CA ARG A 57 -10.41 10.52 -11.32
C ARG A 57 -11.14 11.51 -10.41
N PRO A 58 -10.73 12.80 -10.41
CA PRO A 58 -11.35 13.84 -9.58
C PRO A 58 -12.84 14.07 -9.84
N ASP A 59 -13.32 13.78 -11.04
CA ASP A 59 -14.73 13.83 -11.42
C ASP A 59 -15.58 12.82 -10.65
N TYR A 60 -15.05 11.60 -10.42
CA TYR A 60 -15.71 10.59 -9.59
C TYR A 60 -15.49 10.85 -8.10
N ALA A 61 -14.32 11.32 -7.69
CA ALA A 61 -14.03 11.66 -6.30
C ALA A 61 -15.02 12.68 -5.72
N LYS A 62 -15.50 13.65 -6.52
CA LYS A 62 -16.51 14.64 -6.12
C LYS A 62 -17.92 14.04 -5.92
N ARG A 63 -18.17 12.85 -6.40
CA ARG A 63 -19.46 12.15 -6.31
C ARG A 63 -19.53 11.19 -5.13
N VAL A 64 -18.44 11.01 -4.38
CA VAL A 64 -18.39 10.12 -3.21
C VAL A 64 -19.47 10.53 -2.19
N ILE A 65 -20.27 9.55 -1.78
CA ILE A 65 -21.25 9.70 -0.70
C ILE A 65 -20.50 9.57 0.61
N THR A 66 -20.32 10.69 1.30
CA THR A 66 -19.63 10.71 2.58
C THR A 66 -20.68 10.83 3.70
N GLU A 67 -20.76 9.84 4.56
CA GLU A 67 -21.68 9.86 5.71
C GLU A 67 -21.15 10.74 6.85
N ASN A 68 -19.83 10.95 6.91
CA ASN A 68 -19.17 11.68 7.98
C ASN A 68 -18.43 12.92 7.41
N PRO A 69 -18.78 14.15 7.84
CA PRO A 69 -18.12 15.38 7.40
C PRO A 69 -16.60 15.44 7.72
N GLU A 70 -16.15 14.75 8.76
CA GLU A 70 -14.72 14.66 9.11
C GLU A 70 -13.94 13.87 8.05
N ASP A 71 -14.51 12.79 7.51
CA ASP A 71 -13.87 11.97 6.46
C ASP A 71 -13.81 12.77 5.14
N GLU A 72 -14.84 13.54 4.82
CA GLU A 72 -14.83 14.44 3.66
C GLU A 72 -13.71 15.46 3.77
N LYS A 73 -13.57 16.11 4.93
CA LYS A 73 -12.51 17.08 5.20
C LYS A 73 -11.12 16.44 5.09
N GLN A 74 -10.93 15.25 5.65
CA GLN A 74 -9.65 14.52 5.56
C GLN A 74 -9.31 14.11 4.14
N ASN A 75 -10.30 13.67 3.35
CA ASN A 75 -10.13 13.34 1.94
C ASN A 75 -9.71 14.58 1.12
N HIS A 76 -10.33 15.74 1.36
CA HIS A 76 -9.93 16.99 0.71
C HIS A 76 -8.51 17.42 1.07
N ILE A 77 -8.10 17.31 2.33
CA ILE A 77 -6.73 17.63 2.76
C ILE A 77 -5.73 16.70 2.04
N THR A 78 -6.00 15.42 2.00
CA THR A 78 -5.12 14.43 1.36
C THR A 78 -5.03 14.69 -0.15
N GLN A 79 -6.15 14.99 -0.82
CA GLN A 79 -6.18 15.27 -2.25
C GLN A 79 -5.43 16.57 -2.58
N ASN A 80 -5.59 17.63 -1.79
CA ASN A 80 -4.87 18.89 -1.98
C ASN A 80 -3.37 18.66 -1.81
N LEU A 81 -2.94 17.95 -0.77
CA LEU A 81 -1.53 17.63 -0.56
C LEU A 81 -0.93 16.85 -1.74
N LEU A 82 -1.67 15.87 -2.28
CA LEU A 82 -1.23 15.13 -3.46
C LEU A 82 -1.09 16.04 -4.69
N ASN A 83 -2.06 16.91 -4.93
CA ASN A 83 -2.03 17.85 -6.05
C ASN A 83 -0.84 18.82 -5.93
N ASP A 84 -0.56 19.34 -4.73
CA ASP A 84 0.58 20.23 -4.46
C ASP A 84 1.91 19.52 -4.73
N ILE A 85 2.03 18.25 -4.31
CA ILE A 85 3.22 17.42 -4.58
C ILE A 85 3.41 17.22 -6.08
N ILE A 86 2.34 16.86 -6.81
CA ILE A 86 2.39 16.66 -8.26
C ILE A 86 2.77 17.94 -8.97
N HIS A 87 2.19 19.08 -8.57
CA HIS A 87 2.50 20.39 -9.14
C HIS A 87 3.96 20.76 -8.93
N TYR A 88 4.45 20.63 -7.71
CA TYR A 88 5.86 20.84 -7.37
C TYR A 88 6.80 19.96 -8.23
N MET A 89 6.48 18.66 -8.38
CA MET A 89 7.29 17.73 -9.17
C MET A 89 7.31 18.10 -10.67
N LYS A 90 6.18 18.60 -11.22
CA LYS A 90 6.12 19.08 -12.61
C LYS A 90 6.99 20.31 -12.85
N GLU A 91 7.06 21.23 -11.88
CA GLU A 91 7.85 22.45 -12.00
C GLU A 91 9.35 22.22 -11.78
N HIS A 92 9.71 21.28 -10.88
CA HIS A 92 11.10 21.11 -10.43
C HIS A 92 11.74 19.79 -10.93
N GLY A 93 11.00 19.00 -11.70
CA GLY A 93 11.48 17.70 -12.25
C GLY A 93 11.50 16.54 -11.26
N GLY A 94 11.29 16.80 -9.98
CA GLY A 94 11.26 15.78 -8.95
C GLY A 94 11.18 16.35 -7.54
N ARG A 95 11.07 15.47 -6.56
CA ARG A 95 11.08 15.82 -5.13
C ARG A 95 11.84 14.76 -4.35
N THR A 96 12.84 15.17 -3.60
CA THR A 96 13.56 14.29 -2.66
C THR A 96 12.94 14.44 -1.27
N VAL A 97 12.68 13.32 -0.62
CA VAL A 97 12.17 13.25 0.74
C VAL A 97 13.05 12.32 1.57
N HIS A 98 13.26 12.67 2.84
CA HIS A 98 13.88 11.78 3.80
C HIS A 98 12.77 11.01 4.53
N THR A 99 12.87 9.68 4.50
CA THR A 99 11.87 8.79 5.12
C THR A 99 12.54 7.94 6.19
N ARG A 100 11.95 7.88 7.39
CA ARG A 100 12.35 6.97 8.46
C ARG A 100 11.23 5.99 8.74
N ILE A 101 11.54 4.70 8.75
CA ILE A 101 10.59 3.61 8.92
C ILE A 101 11.04 2.72 10.07
N ARG A 102 10.09 2.34 10.92
CA ARG A 102 10.24 1.26 11.89
C ARG A 102 9.34 0.10 11.45
N SER A 103 9.97 -0.99 10.99
CA SER A 103 9.27 -2.22 10.63
C SER A 103 9.33 -3.21 11.79
N THR A 104 8.18 -3.80 12.12
CA THR A 104 8.08 -4.78 13.18
C THR A 104 7.29 -6.02 12.72
N ILE A 105 7.69 -7.17 13.23
CA ILE A 105 6.92 -8.41 13.08
C ILE A 105 6.95 -9.19 14.40
N LYS A 106 5.83 -9.83 14.72
CA LYS A 106 5.66 -10.68 15.90
C LYS A 106 4.91 -11.94 15.51
N ALA A 107 5.29 -13.07 16.07
CA ALA A 107 4.51 -14.29 15.94
C ALA A 107 3.11 -14.10 16.54
N LYS A 108 2.08 -14.63 15.88
CA LYS A 108 0.75 -14.71 16.50
C LYS A 108 0.83 -15.67 17.69
N LYS A 109 0.08 -15.37 18.74
CA LYS A 109 0.14 -16.10 20.01
C LYS A 109 -0.11 -17.60 19.85
N GLU A 110 -1.01 -17.98 18.94
CA GLU A 110 -1.32 -19.37 18.61
C GLU A 110 -0.17 -20.15 17.96
N PHE A 111 0.83 -19.45 17.39
CA PHE A 111 2.02 -20.02 16.73
C PHE A 111 3.32 -19.70 17.47
N GLU A 112 3.25 -19.14 18.68
CA GLU A 112 4.40 -18.76 19.49
C GLU A 112 4.97 -19.97 20.24
N GLU A 113 5.95 -20.63 19.64
CA GLU A 113 6.68 -21.76 20.23
C GLU A 113 7.96 -21.25 20.88
N VAL A 114 7.88 -20.90 22.18
CA VAL A 114 9.04 -20.40 22.96
C VAL A 114 10.17 -21.45 22.99
N GLY A 115 11.41 -20.99 22.76
CA GLY A 115 12.60 -21.87 22.66
C GLY A 115 12.85 -22.43 21.26
N ARG A 116 11.92 -22.28 20.33
CA ARG A 116 12.13 -22.69 18.94
C ARG A 116 13.10 -21.76 18.23
N LYS A 117 14.06 -22.32 17.51
CA LYS A 117 14.94 -21.53 16.63
C LYS A 117 14.14 -20.99 15.45
N VAL A 118 14.11 -19.66 15.31
CA VAL A 118 13.38 -18.95 14.25
C VAL A 118 14.35 -18.17 13.36
N ARG A 119 13.94 -18.01 12.10
CA ARG A 119 14.62 -17.22 11.08
C ARG A 119 13.65 -16.16 10.58
N VAL A 120 14.02 -14.90 10.71
CA VAL A 120 13.15 -13.78 10.35
C VAL A 120 13.88 -12.87 9.39
N HIS A 121 13.21 -12.50 8.30
CA HIS A 121 13.68 -11.54 7.33
C HIS A 121 12.73 -10.32 7.34
N LEU A 122 13.27 -9.14 7.62
CA LEU A 122 12.56 -7.88 7.43
C LEU A 122 13.12 -7.16 6.20
N PRO A 123 12.26 -6.78 5.24
CA PRO A 123 12.72 -6.07 4.05
C PRO A 123 13.18 -4.67 4.41
N ILE A 124 14.27 -4.26 3.77
CA ILE A 124 14.78 -2.89 3.80
C ILE A 124 15.03 -2.42 2.36
N PRO A 125 15.03 -1.11 2.09
CA PRO A 125 15.22 -0.60 0.74
C PRO A 125 16.56 -1.05 0.13
N LYS A 126 16.51 -1.35 -1.17
CA LYS A 126 17.68 -1.47 -2.02
C LYS A 126 18.12 -0.07 -2.43
N VAL A 127 19.41 0.18 -2.47
CA VAL A 127 19.95 1.41 -3.09
C VAL A 127 19.77 1.31 -4.60
N TYR A 128 19.07 2.28 -5.17
CA TYR A 128 18.76 2.37 -6.61
C TYR A 128 18.50 3.83 -7.00
N GLU A 129 18.17 4.11 -8.26
CA GLU A 129 18.01 5.47 -8.80
C GLU A 129 17.11 6.40 -7.93
N GLN A 130 16.06 5.85 -7.32
CA GLN A 130 15.11 6.60 -6.50
C GLN A 130 15.34 6.48 -4.99
N VAL A 131 16.33 5.68 -4.57
CA VAL A 131 16.60 5.40 -3.15
C VAL A 131 18.09 5.50 -2.87
N SER A 132 18.46 6.40 -1.98
CA SER A 132 19.84 6.61 -1.55
C SER A 132 19.95 6.71 -0.03
N ASN A 133 21.15 6.70 0.49
CA ASN A 133 21.47 6.96 1.91
C ASN A 133 20.71 6.05 2.89
N VAL A 134 20.58 4.75 2.55
CA VAL A 134 19.93 3.79 3.44
C VAL A 134 20.78 3.53 4.68
N GLU A 135 20.28 3.92 5.85
CA GLU A 135 20.94 3.81 7.14
C GLU A 135 20.06 3.05 8.13
N ILE A 136 20.66 2.08 8.84
CA ILE A 136 19.97 1.32 9.91
C ILE A 136 20.35 1.97 11.24
N HIS A 137 19.34 2.42 12.00
CA HIS A 137 19.52 3.15 13.26
C HIS A 137 19.39 2.26 14.48
N ALA A 138 18.48 1.27 14.44
CA ALA A 138 18.25 0.36 15.56
C ALA A 138 17.65 -0.97 15.09
N SER A 139 17.83 -2.00 15.90
CA SER A 139 17.17 -3.29 15.74
C SER A 139 16.86 -3.96 17.08
N ASN A 140 15.90 -4.86 17.09
CA ASN A 140 15.61 -5.75 18.19
C ASN A 140 15.05 -7.08 17.63
N PRO A 141 15.69 -8.25 17.92
CA PRO A 141 17.02 -8.42 18.55
C PRO A 141 18.16 -7.85 17.68
N GLU A 142 19.40 -8.10 18.04
CA GLU A 142 20.55 -7.76 17.22
C GLU A 142 20.47 -8.45 15.85
N ILE A 143 20.82 -7.74 14.80
CA ILE A 143 20.80 -8.25 13.42
C ILE A 143 21.92 -9.28 13.24
N THR A 144 21.56 -10.47 12.77
CA THR A 144 22.53 -11.52 12.45
C THR A 144 23.26 -11.23 11.14
N TYR A 145 22.53 -10.68 10.13
CA TYR A 145 23.08 -10.37 8.81
C TYR A 145 22.28 -9.31 8.10
N VAL A 146 22.94 -8.44 7.36
CA VAL A 146 22.33 -7.46 6.46
C VAL A 146 22.69 -7.83 5.03
N ALA A 147 21.71 -8.00 4.17
CA ALA A 147 21.94 -8.25 2.76
C ALA A 147 22.69 -7.08 2.09
N PRO A 148 23.58 -7.35 1.13
CA PRO A 148 24.30 -6.31 0.37
C PRO A 148 23.34 -5.27 -0.21
N PHE A 149 23.83 -4.05 -0.44
CA PHE A 149 23.01 -2.94 -0.93
C PHE A 149 22.45 -3.17 -2.33
N ASP A 150 23.06 -4.02 -3.14
CA ASP A 150 22.68 -4.40 -4.49
C ASP A 150 21.89 -5.71 -4.59
N ALA A 151 21.63 -6.38 -3.45
CA ALA A 151 20.84 -7.62 -3.43
C ALA A 151 19.46 -7.40 -4.09
N PRO A 152 18.98 -8.33 -4.93
CA PRO A 152 17.69 -8.20 -5.61
C PRO A 152 16.53 -7.92 -4.66
N GLN A 153 16.52 -8.60 -3.51
CA GLN A 153 15.60 -8.38 -2.41
C GLN A 153 16.39 -8.18 -1.13
N ARG A 154 16.61 -6.93 -0.76
CA ARG A 154 17.42 -6.58 0.40
C ARG A 154 16.65 -6.75 1.69
N THR A 155 17.23 -7.47 2.66
CA THR A 155 16.62 -7.72 3.97
C THR A 155 17.66 -7.59 5.07
N VAL A 156 17.18 -7.33 6.29
CA VAL A 156 17.90 -7.71 7.52
C VAL A 156 17.44 -9.08 7.96
N TYR A 157 18.38 -9.89 8.48
CA TYR A 157 18.15 -11.26 8.89
C TYR A 157 18.43 -11.42 10.37
N PHE A 158 17.51 -12.10 11.06
CA PHE A 158 17.62 -12.48 12.45
C PHE A 158 17.55 -13.99 12.56
N GLU A 159 18.43 -14.58 13.35
CA GLU A 159 18.37 -16.00 13.73
C GLU A 159 18.55 -16.10 15.24
N THR A 160 17.53 -16.54 15.95
CA THR A 160 17.53 -16.62 17.42
C THR A 160 16.53 -17.67 17.91
N GLU A 161 16.61 -18.04 19.18
CA GLU A 161 15.55 -18.78 19.86
C GLU A 161 14.41 -17.80 20.21
N LEU A 162 13.18 -18.20 19.87
CA LEU A 162 12.00 -17.37 20.10
C LEU A 162 11.74 -17.24 21.61
N LYS A 163 11.65 -16.01 22.08
CA LYS A 163 11.25 -15.68 23.45
C LYS A 163 9.77 -15.34 23.51
N GLU A 164 9.18 -15.47 24.70
CA GLU A 164 7.80 -15.05 24.90
C GLU A 164 7.60 -13.58 24.50
N ASN A 165 6.54 -13.33 23.76
CA ASN A 165 6.19 -11.99 23.23
C ASN A 165 7.32 -11.32 22.40
N GLN A 166 8.22 -12.11 21.80
CA GLN A 166 9.32 -11.59 20.99
C GLN A 166 8.82 -10.78 19.80
N GLU A 167 9.24 -9.53 19.73
CA GLU A 167 9.10 -8.68 18.56
C GLU A 167 10.43 -8.59 17.83
N PHE A 168 10.40 -8.68 16.51
CA PHE A 168 11.53 -8.40 15.62
C PHE A 168 11.31 -7.03 15.01
N MET A 169 12.28 -6.14 15.14
CA MET A 169 12.19 -4.75 14.74
C MET A 169 13.46 -4.30 14.03
N VAL A 170 13.29 -3.51 12.98
CA VAL A 170 14.36 -2.70 12.37
C VAL A 170 13.86 -1.27 12.17
N ASP A 171 14.66 -0.30 12.56
CA ASP A 171 14.45 1.15 12.38
C ASP A 171 15.51 1.64 11.40
N TYR A 172 15.08 2.19 10.27
CA TYR A 172 15.99 2.64 9.21
C TYR A 172 15.44 3.90 8.51
N SER A 173 16.35 4.61 7.83
CA SER A 173 15.99 5.76 6.98
C SER A 173 16.61 5.67 5.59
N PHE A 174 16.05 6.43 4.67
CA PHE A 174 16.55 6.57 3.30
C PHE A 174 16.05 7.87 2.68
#